data_c508aab695ff948c1659c5ab06223090
#
_entry.id   c508aab695ff948c1659c5ab06223090
#
_cell.length_a   1.000
_cell.length_b   1.000
_cell.length_c   1.000
_cell.angle_alpha   90.00
_cell.angle_beta   90.00
_cell.angle_gamma   90.00
#
_symmetry.space_group_name_H-M   'P 1'
#
loop_
_entity.id
_entity.type
_entity.pdbx_description
1 polymer ?
#
loop_
_entity_poly.entity_id
_entity_poly.type
_entity_poly.pdbx_seq_one_letter_code
_entity_poly.pdbx_strand_id
1 'polypeptide(L)'
;MEIEGPPGYNIDIVNVLIGSGFPVPQSIRASRPPGAAALLAAWLLVTGVLFGNAAAAAHPGYALLLSPKSPVAGGTLRVLAAGGGDLRKVRIRIAGPSGNIEAGSLRAGGGPPFWWRAESRLERPGTYTVTLTDGREELARQDVEVTAGPSLPGSRAGSVWETERDWDRGAENLYAAWIDALFRGSDERSSWAALHEVTRDHGRNILYDHLGLGEDDPGGKNPLVMEPDCADNPFYLRAYFAWKLGLPFGFHECNRGTLERAPKTGRWVTNASASGPADPVRTFNGFLRSVMNTIHSGTARTRLEDDGSDYYPVGLTRKDLRPGVVFADPYGHTLILVRWIPQEGDGPGALLAVDAQPDGTVGIKRFWKGNFLFMTSEVIGEPGFKAFRPIVRDRGRPRLLRNAEIAASPDYGNLSLVQKGMASADFYDTMERLINPKPLDPESALGDLFRALHEQLIVRVESVANGEAYMKGHPGAIVPMPGSAAAVFQAGGLWEDYSTPNRDMRLLIAMDTVLEFPEKAVRSPDLYRLPKRRTPEEVRKDLEGLSAKMARELSIAYVRSDGREQRLSLADVLERRDAFEIGYNPNDSVEIRWGAPPGSTELSSGRRRAPASQSERMRALRPWFRKRLHPPT
;
A
#
# COMPACT_ATOMS: atom_id res chain seq x y z
N MET A 1 49.93 -34.89 4.41
CA MET A 1 48.73 -35.74 4.58
C MET A 1 47.66 -35.06 3.76
N GLU A 2 47.65 -35.45 2.50
CA GLU A 2 46.76 -34.98 1.45
C GLU A 2 45.37 -35.57 1.66
N ILE A 3 44.32 -34.77 1.46
CA ILE A 3 42.96 -35.26 1.31
C ILE A 3 42.40 -34.69 0.00
N GLU A 4 42.17 -35.60 -0.91
CA GLU A 4 41.62 -35.42 -2.25
C GLU A 4 40.21 -34.86 -2.25
N GLY A 5 39.91 -34.02 -3.24
CA GLY A 5 38.58 -33.58 -3.60
C GLY A 5 37.92 -34.50 -4.65
N PRO A 6 36.58 -34.56 -4.71
CA PRO A 6 35.89 -35.43 -5.68
C PRO A 6 35.72 -34.77 -7.07
N PRO A 7 35.46 -35.58 -8.13
CA PRO A 7 35.69 -35.24 -9.52
C PRO A 7 34.54 -34.48 -10.19
N GLY A 8 34.93 -33.70 -11.22
CA GLY A 8 34.01 -32.94 -12.07
C GLY A 8 33.24 -33.82 -13.05
N TYR A 9 32.02 -33.37 -13.37
CA TYR A 9 31.27 -33.89 -14.52
C TYR A 9 31.31 -32.89 -15.66
N ASN A 10 31.96 -33.34 -16.76
CA ASN A 10 31.82 -32.77 -18.10
C ASN A 10 30.46 -33.19 -18.66
N ILE A 11 29.74 -32.27 -19.27
CA ILE A 11 28.62 -32.58 -20.16
C ILE A 11 28.97 -32.08 -21.55
N ASP A 12 29.11 -33.03 -22.43
CA ASP A 12 29.36 -32.85 -23.86
C ASP A 12 28.14 -32.23 -24.57
N ILE A 13 28.45 -31.29 -25.43
CA ILE A 13 27.53 -30.72 -26.42
C ILE A 13 27.43 -31.72 -27.58
N VAL A 14 26.26 -32.26 -27.84
CA VAL A 14 25.95 -32.98 -29.07
C VAL A 14 25.05 -32.15 -29.94
N ASN A 15 25.62 -31.63 -31.01
CA ASN A 15 24.94 -31.15 -32.22
C ASN A 15 24.30 -32.33 -32.94
N VAL A 16 23.02 -32.27 -33.26
CA VAL A 16 22.42 -33.07 -34.34
C VAL A 16 21.69 -32.16 -35.30
N LEU A 17 22.24 -32.09 -36.48
CA LEU A 17 21.70 -31.48 -37.68
C LEU A 17 20.93 -32.53 -38.52
N ILE A 18 19.83 -32.09 -39.14
CA ILE A 18 19.31 -32.42 -40.46
C ILE A 18 18.50 -33.73 -40.65
N GLY A 19 17.31 -33.51 -41.24
CA GLY A 19 16.81 -34.44 -42.24
C GLY A 19 15.30 -34.46 -42.48
N SER A 20 14.88 -33.73 -43.52
CA SER A 20 13.88 -34.10 -44.56
C SER A 20 12.53 -34.68 -44.10
N GLY A 21 11.38 -34.33 -44.57
CA GLY A 21 10.93 -33.79 -45.83
C GLY A 21 9.53 -34.35 -46.16
N PHE A 22 8.57 -33.45 -46.49
CA PHE A 22 7.43 -33.63 -47.36
C PHE A 22 6.25 -34.61 -47.00
N PRO A 23 5.01 -34.41 -47.48
CA PRO A 23 4.51 -33.42 -48.45
C PRO A 23 3.15 -32.75 -48.10
N VAL A 24 2.89 -31.66 -48.78
CA VAL A 24 1.58 -30.95 -48.94
C VAL A 24 0.65 -31.72 -49.88
N PRO A 25 -0.64 -31.76 -49.69
CA PRO A 25 -1.58 -31.98 -50.80
C PRO A 25 -2.30 -30.69 -51.19
N GLN A 26 -2.43 -30.57 -52.50
CA GLN A 26 -2.98 -29.51 -53.32
C GLN A 26 -4.50 -29.33 -53.18
N SER A 27 -4.86 -28.07 -53.36
CA SER A 27 -6.11 -27.48 -53.90
C SER A 27 -7.18 -28.39 -54.48
N ILE A 28 -8.44 -28.12 -54.12
CA ILE A 28 -9.61 -28.35 -54.96
C ILE A 28 -10.38 -27.06 -55.18
N ARG A 29 -10.56 -26.76 -56.45
CA ARG A 29 -11.22 -25.60 -57.03
C ARG A 29 -12.75 -25.64 -56.89
N ALA A 30 -13.27 -24.45 -56.93
CA ALA A 30 -14.65 -23.98 -57.03
C ALA A 30 -15.58 -24.70 -57.98
N SER A 31 -16.85 -24.68 -57.65
CA SER A 31 -17.93 -24.50 -58.64
C SER A 31 -19.12 -23.77 -58.04
N ARG A 32 -19.44 -22.61 -58.64
CA ARG A 32 -20.76 -21.99 -58.57
C ARG A 32 -21.66 -22.66 -59.59
N PRO A 33 -22.98 -22.68 -59.39
CA PRO A 33 -23.86 -22.03 -60.31
C PRO A 33 -25.03 -21.27 -59.64
N PRO A 34 -25.92 -20.68 -60.48
CA PRO A 34 -26.50 -19.39 -60.21
C PRO A 34 -28.05 -19.45 -60.01
N GLY A 35 -28.53 -18.29 -59.55
CA GLY A 35 -29.85 -17.89 -60.01
C GLY A 35 -30.96 -17.78 -58.97
N ALA A 36 -31.41 -16.59 -58.89
CA ALA A 36 -32.79 -16.11 -58.98
C ALA A 36 -33.59 -15.74 -57.74
N ALA A 37 -33.90 -14.46 -57.77
CA ALA A 37 -35.21 -13.83 -57.55
C ALA A 37 -35.78 -13.65 -56.14
N ALA A 38 -35.77 -12.41 -55.78
CA ALA A 38 -36.79 -11.61 -55.09
C ALA A 38 -38.01 -12.29 -54.48
N LEU A 39 -38.19 -12.04 -53.16
CA LEU A 39 -39.51 -11.84 -52.55
C LEU A 39 -39.40 -10.81 -51.42
N LEU A 40 -40.03 -9.66 -51.65
CA LEU A 40 -40.33 -8.66 -50.59
C LEU A 40 -41.34 -9.27 -49.61
N ALA A 41 -41.10 -9.18 -48.38
CA ALA A 41 -42.11 -9.17 -47.32
C ALA A 41 -41.71 -8.20 -46.22
N ALA A 42 -42.48 -7.16 -46.12
CA ALA A 42 -42.43 -6.15 -45.06
C ALA A 42 -42.69 -6.79 -43.71
N TRP A 43 -41.81 -6.56 -42.76
CA TRP A 43 -42.09 -6.73 -41.34
C TRP A 43 -41.85 -5.43 -40.60
N LEU A 44 -42.91 -5.04 -39.89
CA LEU A 44 -43.04 -3.83 -39.08
C LEU A 44 -41.91 -3.68 -38.08
N LEU A 45 -41.40 -2.46 -38.06
CA LEU A 45 -40.58 -1.90 -37.00
C LEU A 45 -41.28 -2.02 -35.64
N VAL A 46 -40.71 -2.80 -34.73
CA VAL A 46 -40.77 -2.53 -33.32
C VAL A 46 -39.38 -2.09 -32.92
N THR A 47 -39.17 -0.78 -32.93
CA THR A 47 -37.98 -0.15 -32.37
C THR A 47 -38.03 -0.27 -30.85
N GLY A 48 -37.53 -1.36 -30.33
CA GLY A 48 -37.03 -1.41 -28.95
C GLY A 48 -35.74 -0.60 -28.89
N VAL A 49 -35.81 0.60 -28.37
CA VAL A 49 -34.63 1.42 -28.07
C VAL A 49 -33.89 0.74 -26.94
N LEU A 50 -32.99 -0.15 -27.29
CA LEU A 50 -31.90 -0.55 -26.40
C LEU A 50 -30.94 0.64 -26.35
N PHE A 51 -31.08 1.47 -25.31
CA PHE A 51 -30.01 2.37 -24.90
C PHE A 51 -28.83 1.55 -24.39
N GLY A 52 -28.08 1.00 -25.31
CA GLY A 52 -26.71 0.60 -25.05
C GLY A 52 -25.91 1.88 -24.80
N ASN A 53 -25.41 2.09 -23.61
CA ASN A 53 -24.36 3.07 -23.36
C ASN A 53 -23.20 2.77 -24.33
N ALA A 54 -23.16 3.43 -25.47
CA ALA A 54 -21.98 3.50 -26.30
C ALA A 54 -20.95 4.33 -25.51
N ALA A 55 -20.11 3.66 -24.71
CA ALA A 55 -18.89 4.27 -24.21
C ALA A 55 -18.10 4.71 -25.45
N ALA A 56 -18.03 6.01 -25.71
CA ALA A 56 -17.14 6.57 -26.71
C ALA A 56 -15.74 6.01 -26.43
N ALA A 57 -15.00 5.66 -27.49
CA ALA A 57 -13.67 5.07 -27.40
C ALA A 57 -12.76 5.99 -26.59
N ALA A 58 -12.65 5.70 -25.29
CA ALA A 58 -11.74 6.41 -24.41
C ALA A 58 -10.32 6.15 -24.89
N HIS A 59 -9.49 7.18 -24.90
CA HIS A 59 -8.05 7.02 -25.14
C HIS A 59 -7.51 6.02 -24.12
N PRO A 60 -6.80 4.95 -24.53
CA PRO A 60 -6.38 3.90 -23.60
C PRO A 60 -5.70 4.46 -22.36
N GLY A 61 -6.24 4.12 -21.20
CA GLY A 61 -5.70 4.54 -19.90
C GLY A 61 -6.19 5.86 -19.35
N TYR A 62 -7.09 6.59 -20.03
CA TYR A 62 -7.84 7.71 -19.45
C TYR A 62 -9.21 7.25 -18.99
N ALA A 63 -9.65 7.72 -17.83
CA ALA A 63 -10.94 7.36 -17.26
C ALA A 63 -11.52 8.49 -16.42
N LEU A 64 -12.85 8.51 -16.32
CA LEU A 64 -13.63 9.41 -15.50
C LEU A 64 -14.34 8.62 -14.39
N LEU A 65 -14.43 9.23 -13.22
CA LEU A 65 -15.26 8.80 -12.10
C LEU A 65 -16.16 9.98 -11.72
N LEU A 66 -17.46 9.76 -11.75
CA LEU A 66 -18.49 10.72 -11.39
C LEU A 66 -19.12 10.30 -10.07
N SER A 67 -19.27 11.21 -9.12
CA SER A 67 -19.82 10.94 -7.78
C SER A 67 -20.75 12.09 -7.34
N PRO A 68 -21.93 11.80 -6.79
CA PRO A 68 -22.49 10.47 -6.49
C PRO A 68 -22.89 9.68 -7.74
N LYS A 69 -23.16 8.38 -7.57
CA LYS A 69 -23.58 7.46 -8.67
C LYS A 69 -24.91 7.89 -9.29
N SER A 70 -25.84 8.38 -8.47
CA SER A 70 -27.15 8.88 -8.86
C SER A 70 -27.31 10.33 -8.39
N PRO A 71 -26.76 11.29 -9.14
CA PRO A 71 -26.82 12.69 -8.74
C PRO A 71 -28.25 13.27 -8.87
N VAL A 72 -28.56 14.23 -8.00
CA VAL A 72 -29.85 14.93 -8.01
C VAL A 72 -29.69 16.41 -8.31
N ALA A 73 -30.70 17.02 -8.88
CA ALA A 73 -30.74 18.45 -9.12
C ALA A 73 -30.61 19.24 -7.78
N GLY A 74 -29.83 20.30 -7.78
CA GLY A 74 -29.46 21.05 -6.58
C GLY A 74 -28.24 20.47 -5.84
N GLY A 75 -27.81 19.24 -6.18
CA GLY A 75 -26.63 18.58 -5.59
C GLY A 75 -25.31 18.98 -6.26
N THR A 76 -24.23 18.46 -5.74
CA THR A 76 -22.87 18.64 -6.27
C THR A 76 -22.40 17.39 -6.98
N LEU A 77 -21.98 17.51 -8.25
CA LEU A 77 -21.25 16.48 -8.97
C LEU A 77 -19.76 16.64 -8.72
N ARG A 78 -19.13 15.60 -8.22
CA ARG A 78 -17.68 15.49 -8.06
C ARG A 78 -17.13 14.63 -9.21
N VAL A 79 -16.07 15.12 -9.84
CA VAL A 79 -15.43 14.46 -10.99
C VAL A 79 -13.98 14.18 -10.64
N LEU A 80 -13.55 12.93 -10.80
CA LEU A 80 -12.14 12.53 -10.82
C LEU A 80 -11.82 11.99 -12.20
N ALA A 81 -10.86 12.63 -12.86
CA ALA A 81 -10.27 12.14 -14.09
C ALA A 81 -8.87 11.58 -13.78
N ALA A 82 -8.50 10.47 -14.42
CA ALA A 82 -7.17 9.89 -14.27
C ALA A 82 -6.61 9.46 -15.63
N GLY A 83 -5.27 9.54 -15.79
CA GLY A 83 -4.60 9.12 -17.02
C GLY A 83 -3.09 9.01 -16.90
N GLY A 84 -2.47 8.36 -17.88
CA GLY A 84 -1.03 8.04 -17.85
C GLY A 84 -0.08 9.15 -18.30
N GLY A 85 -0.57 10.22 -18.93
CA GLY A 85 0.24 11.31 -19.48
C GLY A 85 0.24 12.56 -18.61
N ASP A 86 1.38 13.25 -18.49
CA ASP A 86 1.47 14.60 -17.91
C ASP A 86 0.83 15.60 -18.87
N LEU A 87 -0.43 15.88 -18.66
CA LEU A 87 -1.19 16.78 -19.50
C LEU A 87 -1.47 18.08 -18.74
N ARG A 88 -0.53 18.99 -18.75
CA ARG A 88 -0.68 20.35 -18.16
C ARG A 88 -1.82 21.15 -18.78
N LYS A 89 -2.33 20.73 -19.95
CA LYS A 89 -3.42 21.38 -20.69
C LYS A 89 -4.76 20.68 -20.55
N VAL A 90 -4.86 19.63 -19.71
CA VAL A 90 -6.11 18.90 -19.50
C VAL A 90 -7.18 19.80 -18.91
N ARG A 91 -8.40 19.66 -19.42
CA ARG A 91 -9.60 20.35 -18.96
C ARG A 91 -10.73 19.36 -18.78
N ILE A 92 -11.47 19.53 -17.70
CA ILE A 92 -12.75 18.86 -17.49
C ILE A 92 -13.84 19.85 -17.93
N ARG A 93 -14.71 19.41 -18.88
CA ARG A 93 -15.89 20.16 -19.33
C ARG A 93 -17.12 19.40 -18.89
N ILE A 94 -18.13 20.12 -18.41
CA ILE A 94 -19.41 19.58 -18.01
C ILE A 94 -20.47 20.31 -18.84
N ALA A 95 -21.22 19.58 -19.65
CA ALA A 95 -22.33 20.11 -20.42
C ALA A 95 -23.63 19.50 -19.90
N GLY A 96 -24.59 20.33 -19.58
CA GLY A 96 -25.92 19.93 -19.09
C GLY A 96 -27.05 20.53 -19.90
N PRO A 97 -28.32 20.33 -19.50
CA PRO A 97 -29.49 20.83 -20.20
C PRO A 97 -29.54 22.35 -20.39
N SER A 98 -28.84 23.09 -19.53
CA SER A 98 -28.75 24.56 -19.60
C SER A 98 -27.50 25.07 -20.33
N GLY A 99 -26.70 24.20 -20.94
CA GLY A 99 -25.43 24.52 -21.61
C GLY A 99 -24.20 24.09 -20.82
N ASN A 100 -23.05 24.68 -21.14
CA ASN A 100 -21.78 24.38 -20.47
C ASN A 100 -21.77 24.97 -19.06
N ILE A 101 -21.31 24.17 -18.11
CA ILE A 101 -21.08 24.56 -16.72
C ILE A 101 -19.58 24.68 -16.51
N GLU A 102 -19.14 25.80 -15.97
CA GLU A 102 -17.76 25.90 -15.53
C GLU A 102 -17.53 24.97 -14.35
N ALA A 103 -16.54 24.10 -14.47
CA ALA A 103 -16.09 23.31 -13.34
C ALA A 103 -15.52 24.27 -12.28
N GLY A 104 -15.98 24.11 -11.05
CA GLY A 104 -15.41 24.81 -9.89
C GLY A 104 -13.91 24.50 -9.73
N SER A 105 -13.32 24.69 -8.57
CA SER A 105 -11.88 24.52 -8.33
C SER A 105 -11.30 23.24 -8.96
N LEU A 106 -10.46 23.39 -9.98
CA LEU A 106 -9.72 22.28 -10.55
C LEU A 106 -8.48 22.01 -9.69
N ARG A 107 -8.38 20.82 -9.12
CA ARG A 107 -7.18 20.31 -8.44
C ARG A 107 -6.54 19.24 -9.30
N ALA A 108 -5.22 19.20 -9.33
CA ALA A 108 -4.47 18.19 -10.07
C ALA A 108 -3.32 17.63 -9.22
N GLY A 109 -2.92 16.42 -9.50
CA GLY A 109 -1.82 15.76 -8.80
C GLY A 109 -1.43 14.44 -9.40
N GLY A 110 -0.65 13.67 -8.62
CA GLY A 110 -0.18 12.34 -9.02
C GLY A 110 0.98 12.35 -10.01
N GLY A 111 1.18 11.22 -10.63
CA GLY A 111 2.04 11.04 -11.78
C GLY A 111 3.13 9.98 -11.68
N PRO A 112 3.02 8.89 -12.45
CA PRO A 112 1.82 8.30 -13.03
C PRO A 112 1.01 7.44 -12.05
N PRO A 113 -0.33 7.37 -12.19
CA PRO A 113 -1.15 8.17 -13.08
C PRO A 113 -1.31 9.62 -12.58
N PHE A 114 -1.52 10.54 -13.51
CA PHE A 114 -1.93 11.91 -13.19
C PHE A 114 -3.43 11.95 -12.99
N TRP A 115 -3.90 12.89 -12.16
CA TRP A 115 -5.32 13.04 -11.90
C TRP A 115 -5.74 14.52 -11.82
N TRP A 116 -7.03 14.74 -12.11
CA TRP A 116 -7.70 16.03 -12.04
C TRP A 116 -9.03 15.84 -11.33
N ARG A 117 -9.30 16.68 -10.35
CA ARG A 117 -10.54 16.70 -9.61
C ARG A 117 -11.26 18.02 -9.83
N ALA A 118 -12.55 17.96 -10.15
CA ALA A 118 -13.43 19.10 -10.29
C ALA A 118 -14.75 18.85 -9.56
N GLU A 119 -15.41 19.92 -9.17
CA GLU A 119 -16.73 19.90 -8.56
C GLU A 119 -17.63 20.92 -9.24
N SER A 120 -18.89 20.56 -9.45
CA SER A 120 -19.88 21.45 -10.07
C SER A 120 -21.25 21.22 -9.47
N ARG A 121 -22.01 22.31 -9.27
CA ARG A 121 -23.39 22.23 -8.84
C ARG A 121 -24.29 21.90 -10.04
N LEU A 122 -25.21 20.96 -9.85
CA LEU A 122 -26.18 20.54 -10.87
C LEU A 122 -27.49 21.29 -10.62
N GLU A 123 -27.90 22.13 -11.56
CA GLU A 123 -29.08 22.98 -11.33
C GLU A 123 -30.40 22.29 -11.70
N ARG A 124 -30.42 21.49 -12.75
CA ARG A 124 -31.62 20.92 -13.36
C ARG A 124 -31.50 19.42 -13.58
N PRO A 125 -32.64 18.70 -13.56
CA PRO A 125 -32.67 17.31 -14.01
C PRO A 125 -32.35 17.21 -15.50
N GLY A 126 -31.82 16.06 -15.93
CA GLY A 126 -31.51 15.70 -17.31
C GLY A 126 -30.12 15.10 -17.47
N THR A 127 -29.74 14.82 -18.70
CA THR A 127 -28.45 14.21 -19.02
C THR A 127 -27.34 15.26 -19.01
N TYR A 128 -26.27 14.97 -18.25
CA TYR A 128 -25.04 15.75 -18.24
C TYR A 128 -23.92 14.94 -18.86
N THR A 129 -23.15 15.57 -19.73
CA THR A 129 -21.96 15.00 -20.36
C THR A 129 -20.71 15.60 -19.71
N VAL A 130 -19.86 14.74 -19.15
CA VAL A 130 -18.54 15.11 -18.63
C VAL A 130 -17.48 14.66 -19.61
N THR A 131 -16.62 15.59 -20.04
CA THR A 131 -15.58 15.34 -21.04
C THR A 131 -14.23 15.77 -20.50
N LEU A 132 -13.22 14.90 -20.61
CA LEU A 132 -11.82 15.19 -20.38
C LEU A 132 -11.15 15.48 -21.72
N THR A 133 -10.51 16.64 -21.87
CA THR A 133 -9.82 17.02 -23.12
C THR A 133 -8.42 17.55 -22.84
N ASP A 134 -7.50 17.39 -23.77
CA ASP A 134 -6.18 18.04 -23.74
C ASP A 134 -6.17 19.40 -24.50
N GLY A 135 -7.34 19.85 -24.92
CA GLY A 135 -7.56 21.05 -25.73
C GLY A 135 -7.58 20.78 -27.23
N ARG A 136 -7.23 19.56 -27.68
CA ARG A 136 -7.28 19.12 -29.09
C ARG A 136 -8.18 17.90 -29.25
N GLU A 137 -8.03 16.91 -28.39
CA GLU A 137 -8.72 15.63 -28.45
C GLU A 137 -9.55 15.39 -27.20
N GLU A 138 -10.63 14.63 -27.36
CA GLU A 138 -11.41 14.06 -26.28
C GLU A 138 -10.67 12.81 -25.78
N LEU A 139 -10.22 12.85 -24.53
CA LEU A 139 -9.48 11.76 -23.89
C LEU A 139 -10.40 10.75 -23.20
N ALA A 140 -11.50 11.24 -22.62
CA ALA A 140 -12.52 10.43 -22.00
C ALA A 140 -13.84 11.21 -21.95
N ARG A 141 -14.96 10.47 -22.02
CA ARG A 141 -16.32 11.00 -21.94
C ARG A 141 -17.19 10.08 -21.11
N GLN A 142 -18.06 10.67 -20.30
CA GLN A 142 -19.07 9.93 -19.55
C GLN A 142 -20.32 10.77 -19.39
N ASP A 143 -21.47 10.16 -19.70
CA ASP A 143 -22.77 10.77 -19.47
C ASP A 143 -23.31 10.32 -18.10
N VAL A 144 -24.06 11.20 -17.43
CA VAL A 144 -24.74 10.91 -16.19
C VAL A 144 -26.13 11.53 -16.18
N GLU A 145 -27.11 10.76 -15.75
CA GLU A 145 -28.49 11.23 -15.61
C GLU A 145 -28.68 11.86 -14.23
N VAL A 146 -29.14 13.10 -14.22
CA VAL A 146 -29.46 13.86 -13.01
C VAL A 146 -30.98 13.83 -12.82
N THR A 147 -31.43 13.29 -11.69
CA THR A 147 -32.86 13.16 -11.37
C THR A 147 -33.37 14.35 -10.55
N ALA A 148 -34.70 14.56 -10.56
CA ALA A 148 -35.33 15.61 -9.75
C ALA A 148 -35.33 15.30 -8.23
N GLY A 149 -35.20 14.03 -7.87
CA GLY A 149 -35.19 13.58 -6.48
C GLY A 149 -34.40 12.28 -6.31
N PRO A 150 -34.09 11.88 -5.06
CA PRO A 150 -33.26 10.71 -4.79
C PRO A 150 -33.90 9.42 -5.34
N SER A 151 -33.10 8.65 -6.04
CA SER A 151 -33.43 7.30 -6.50
C SER A 151 -32.68 6.31 -5.59
N LEU A 152 -33.44 5.51 -4.85
CA LEU A 152 -32.83 4.45 -4.03
C LEU A 152 -32.39 3.29 -4.93
N PRO A 153 -31.15 2.82 -4.81
CA PRO A 153 -30.70 1.62 -5.49
C PRO A 153 -31.53 0.42 -5.06
N GLY A 154 -32.02 -0.35 -6.05
CA GLY A 154 -32.71 -1.61 -5.77
C GLY A 154 -31.73 -2.62 -5.17
N SER A 155 -32.03 -3.14 -3.97
CA SER A 155 -31.27 -4.24 -3.37
C SER A 155 -31.67 -5.55 -4.07
N ARG A 156 -30.70 -6.27 -4.67
CA ARG A 156 -30.89 -7.66 -5.12
C ARG A 156 -30.19 -8.60 -4.14
N ALA A 157 -30.92 -9.62 -3.70
CA ALA A 157 -30.37 -10.68 -2.86
C ALA A 157 -29.45 -11.60 -3.70
N GLY A 158 -28.28 -11.98 -3.16
CA GLY A 158 -27.43 -13.01 -3.75
C GLY A 158 -25.93 -12.72 -3.82
N SER A 159 -25.50 -11.49 -3.56
CA SER A 159 -24.08 -11.09 -3.50
C SER A 159 -23.88 -9.96 -2.47
N VAL A 160 -22.64 -9.69 -2.10
CA VAL A 160 -22.33 -8.52 -1.24
C VAL A 160 -22.62 -7.23 -2.02
N TRP A 161 -22.21 -7.19 -3.30
CA TRP A 161 -22.63 -6.19 -4.32
C TRP A 161 -22.58 -6.80 -5.71
N GLU A 162 -23.35 -6.23 -6.61
CA GLU A 162 -23.34 -6.62 -8.02
C GLU A 162 -22.09 -6.09 -8.73
N THR A 163 -21.48 -6.95 -9.54
CA THR A 163 -20.38 -6.57 -10.41
C THR A 163 -20.93 -5.99 -11.71
N GLU A 164 -20.72 -4.68 -11.93
CA GLU A 164 -21.21 -3.93 -13.09
C GLU A 164 -20.17 -3.83 -14.21
N ARG A 165 -18.87 -3.80 -13.83
CA ARG A 165 -17.73 -3.65 -14.73
C ARG A 165 -16.53 -4.45 -14.24
N ASP A 166 -15.55 -4.67 -15.11
CA ASP A 166 -14.31 -5.36 -14.77
C ASP A 166 -13.17 -4.37 -14.48
N TRP A 167 -12.09 -4.87 -13.90
CA TRP A 167 -10.86 -4.12 -13.77
C TRP A 167 -10.18 -4.01 -15.13
N ASP A 168 -9.85 -2.79 -15.54
CA ASP A 168 -9.08 -2.41 -16.71
C ASP A 168 -8.05 -1.34 -16.34
N ARG A 169 -7.26 -0.88 -17.29
CA ARG A 169 -6.27 0.19 -17.06
C ARG A 169 -6.92 1.48 -16.52
N GLY A 170 -8.11 1.82 -17.01
CA GLY A 170 -8.85 3.00 -16.56
C GLY A 170 -9.25 2.90 -15.09
N ALA A 171 -9.84 1.78 -14.69
CA ALA A 171 -10.22 1.51 -13.31
C ALA A 171 -9.00 1.49 -12.36
N GLU A 172 -7.88 0.90 -12.79
CA GLU A 172 -6.62 0.91 -12.03
C GLU A 172 -6.04 2.33 -11.90
N ASN A 173 -6.14 3.15 -12.94
CA ASN A 173 -5.70 4.53 -12.87
C ASN A 173 -6.60 5.36 -11.95
N LEU A 174 -7.91 5.14 -11.98
CA LEU A 174 -8.85 5.79 -11.04
C LEU A 174 -8.61 5.36 -9.61
N TYR A 175 -8.32 4.07 -9.36
CA TYR A 175 -7.97 3.57 -8.03
C TYR A 175 -6.72 4.25 -7.50
N ALA A 176 -5.64 4.28 -8.28
CA ALA A 176 -4.39 4.94 -7.90
C ALA A 176 -4.58 6.46 -7.67
N ALA A 177 -5.35 7.12 -8.53
CA ALA A 177 -5.69 8.53 -8.41
C ALA A 177 -6.52 8.82 -7.14
N TRP A 178 -7.49 7.95 -6.83
CA TRP A 178 -8.30 8.06 -5.64
C TRP A 178 -7.45 7.88 -4.36
N ILE A 179 -6.55 6.89 -4.31
CA ILE A 179 -5.63 6.67 -3.20
C ILE A 179 -4.74 7.91 -2.97
N ASP A 180 -4.13 8.47 -4.03
CA ASP A 180 -3.30 9.68 -3.88
C ASP A 180 -4.15 10.87 -3.38
N ALA A 181 -5.33 11.09 -3.96
CA ALA A 181 -6.21 12.19 -3.55
C ALA A 181 -6.71 12.01 -2.11
N LEU A 182 -7.07 10.79 -1.69
CA LEU A 182 -7.57 10.46 -0.36
C LEU A 182 -6.55 10.81 0.74
N PHE A 183 -5.27 10.51 0.52
CA PHE A 183 -4.20 10.80 1.48
C PHE A 183 -3.47 12.12 1.23
N ARG A 184 -3.98 12.96 0.29
CA ARG A 184 -3.49 14.31 0.00
C ARG A 184 -4.42 15.35 0.60
N GLY A 185 -4.29 15.66 1.87
CA GLY A 185 -5.04 16.75 2.49
C GLY A 185 -4.40 18.11 2.32
N SER A 186 -5.15 19.14 2.67
CA SER A 186 -4.67 20.51 2.82
C SER A 186 -4.07 20.78 4.20
N ASP A 187 -4.31 19.90 5.14
CA ASP A 187 -3.76 19.89 6.50
C ASP A 187 -2.48 19.02 6.56
N GLU A 188 -1.67 19.28 7.56
CA GLU A 188 -0.44 18.53 7.82
C GLU A 188 -0.70 17.19 8.54
N ARG A 189 -1.97 16.79 8.64
CA ARG A 189 -2.36 15.58 9.34
C ARG A 189 -1.76 14.34 8.65
N SER A 190 -1.01 13.57 9.40
CA SER A 190 -0.33 12.36 8.94
C SER A 190 -0.80 11.08 9.63
N SER A 191 -1.78 11.16 10.55
CA SER A 191 -2.31 10.02 11.29
C SER A 191 -3.80 10.22 11.64
N TRP A 192 -4.54 9.12 11.67
CA TRP A 192 -5.98 9.04 11.98
C TRP A 192 -6.23 7.86 12.90
N ALA A 193 -7.22 7.98 13.79
CA ALA A 193 -7.56 6.90 14.72
C ALA A 193 -8.18 5.67 14.02
N ALA A 194 -8.73 5.84 12.82
CA ALA A 194 -9.28 4.77 12.01
C ALA A 194 -9.28 5.13 10.52
N LEU A 195 -9.33 4.13 9.63
CA LEU A 195 -9.43 4.34 8.19
C LEU A 195 -10.72 5.05 7.80
N HIS A 196 -11.84 4.78 8.51
CA HIS A 196 -13.09 5.46 8.22
C HIS A 196 -13.06 6.97 8.55
N GLU A 197 -12.16 7.46 9.38
CA GLU A 197 -11.97 8.91 9.54
C GLU A 197 -11.42 9.57 8.27
N VAL A 198 -10.57 8.85 7.53
CA VAL A 198 -10.03 9.33 6.24
C VAL A 198 -11.12 9.31 5.17
N THR A 199 -11.91 8.24 5.08
CA THR A 199 -12.94 8.09 4.05
C THR A 199 -14.18 8.95 4.31
N ARG A 200 -14.43 9.40 5.55
CA ARG A 200 -15.49 10.33 5.92
C ARG A 200 -15.15 11.79 5.66
N ASP A 201 -13.92 12.11 5.31
CA ASP A 201 -13.52 13.47 4.98
C ASP A 201 -13.94 13.82 3.54
N HIS A 202 -14.96 14.66 3.38
CA HIS A 202 -15.47 15.16 2.10
C HIS A 202 -14.39 15.85 1.25
N GLY A 203 -13.45 16.55 1.90
CA GLY A 203 -12.37 17.27 1.23
C GLY A 203 -11.36 16.33 0.57
N ARG A 204 -11.23 15.11 1.12
CA ARG A 204 -10.30 14.07 0.67
C ARG A 204 -10.98 13.05 -0.23
N ASN A 205 -12.11 12.52 0.20
CA ASN A 205 -12.76 11.36 -0.42
C ASN A 205 -13.81 11.79 -1.45
N ILE A 206 -13.46 11.67 -2.73
CA ILE A 206 -14.43 11.91 -3.81
C ILE A 206 -15.58 10.89 -3.80
N LEU A 207 -15.36 9.70 -3.25
CA LEU A 207 -16.35 8.62 -3.12
C LEU A 207 -17.21 8.73 -1.85
N TYR A 208 -17.06 9.79 -1.07
CA TYR A 208 -17.93 10.03 0.08
C TYR A 208 -19.40 9.97 -0.35
N ASP A 209 -20.16 9.11 0.30
CA ASP A 209 -21.58 8.84 0.04
C ASP A 209 -21.90 8.69 -1.48
N HIS A 210 -21.04 7.96 -2.19
CA HIS A 210 -21.15 7.75 -3.63
C HIS A 210 -22.41 6.99 -4.02
N LEU A 211 -22.84 6.03 -3.18
CA LEU A 211 -24.01 5.21 -3.42
C LEU A 211 -25.31 5.88 -2.97
N GLY A 212 -25.22 6.98 -2.22
CA GLY A 212 -26.39 7.71 -1.70
C GLY A 212 -27.13 6.95 -0.61
N LEU A 213 -26.42 6.08 0.15
CA LEU A 213 -26.98 5.26 1.22
C LEU A 213 -26.68 5.83 2.61
N GLY A 214 -26.02 6.99 2.71
CA GLY A 214 -25.48 7.55 3.94
C GLY A 214 -24.35 6.68 4.52
N GLU A 215 -23.65 5.95 3.64
CA GLU A 215 -22.71 4.92 4.01
C GLU A 215 -21.45 5.46 4.67
N ASP A 216 -21.03 6.67 4.32
CA ASP A 216 -19.86 7.32 4.92
C ASP A 216 -20.27 8.40 5.96
N ASP A 217 -21.56 8.68 6.12
CA ASP A 217 -22.05 9.60 7.12
C ASP A 217 -22.02 8.95 8.52
N PRO A 218 -21.27 9.50 9.49
CA PRO A 218 -21.23 8.96 10.86
C PRO A 218 -22.60 9.00 11.56
N GLY A 219 -23.50 9.89 11.14
CA GLY A 219 -24.90 9.98 11.59
C GLY A 219 -25.84 9.06 10.83
N GLY A 220 -25.38 8.35 9.82
CA GLY A 220 -26.16 7.41 9.02
C GLY A 220 -26.69 6.23 9.85
N LYS A 221 -27.70 5.54 9.32
CA LYS A 221 -28.35 4.39 10.00
C LYS A 221 -27.38 3.26 10.28
N ASN A 222 -26.47 2.98 9.35
CA ASN A 222 -25.47 1.90 9.43
C ASN A 222 -24.17 2.43 8.80
N PRO A 223 -23.41 3.32 9.47
CA PRO A 223 -22.20 3.88 8.88
C PRO A 223 -21.14 2.79 8.70
N LEU A 224 -20.25 2.98 7.73
CA LEU A 224 -19.08 2.13 7.55
C LEU A 224 -18.15 2.24 8.75
N VAL A 225 -17.65 1.08 9.20
CA VAL A 225 -16.62 0.93 10.23
C VAL A 225 -15.43 0.24 9.59
N MET A 226 -14.32 0.96 9.51
CA MET A 226 -13.06 0.48 8.92
C MET A 226 -11.92 0.76 9.88
N GLU A 227 -11.51 -0.27 10.60
CA GLU A 227 -10.43 -0.28 11.59
C GLU A 227 -9.49 -1.45 11.29
N PRO A 228 -8.84 -1.44 10.10
CA PRO A 228 -7.95 -2.52 9.70
C PRO A 228 -6.64 -2.51 10.47
N ASP A 229 -5.98 -3.67 10.55
CA ASP A 229 -4.55 -3.74 10.81
C ASP A 229 -3.73 -3.52 9.52
N CYS A 230 -2.41 -3.68 9.59
CA CYS A 230 -1.54 -3.43 8.43
C CYS A 230 -1.80 -4.38 7.26
N ALA A 231 -2.19 -5.63 7.52
CA ALA A 231 -2.44 -6.61 6.48
C ALA A 231 -3.80 -6.39 5.80
N ASP A 232 -4.81 -5.97 6.57
CA ASP A 232 -6.16 -5.72 6.11
C ASP A 232 -6.30 -4.42 5.33
N ASN A 233 -5.52 -3.38 5.72
CA ASN A 233 -5.67 -2.02 5.20
C ASN A 233 -5.66 -1.94 3.67
N PRO A 234 -4.75 -2.58 2.92
CA PRO A 234 -4.81 -2.59 1.45
C PRO A 234 -6.09 -3.23 0.90
N PHE A 235 -6.56 -4.32 1.53
CA PHE A 235 -7.79 -5.00 1.13
C PHE A 235 -9.04 -4.16 1.42
N TYR A 236 -9.07 -3.44 2.54
CA TYR A 236 -10.18 -2.54 2.88
C TYR A 236 -10.29 -1.40 1.86
N LEU A 237 -9.19 -0.76 1.51
CA LEU A 237 -9.16 0.29 0.49
C LEU A 237 -9.58 -0.24 -0.88
N ARG A 238 -9.08 -1.43 -1.28
CA ARG A 238 -9.44 -2.06 -2.56
C ARG A 238 -10.91 -2.48 -2.59
N ALA A 239 -11.43 -3.08 -1.50
CA ALA A 239 -12.83 -3.48 -1.38
C ALA A 239 -13.77 -2.28 -1.37
N TYR A 240 -13.44 -1.21 -0.64
CA TYR A 240 -14.22 0.02 -0.61
C TYR A 240 -14.37 0.61 -2.01
N PHE A 241 -13.25 0.78 -2.73
CA PHE A 241 -13.27 1.30 -4.10
C PHE A 241 -14.07 0.38 -5.04
N ALA A 242 -13.86 -0.94 -4.95
CA ALA A 242 -14.56 -1.91 -5.76
C ALA A 242 -16.08 -1.92 -5.50
N TRP A 243 -16.49 -1.86 -4.24
CA TRP A 243 -17.90 -1.77 -3.86
C TRP A 243 -18.56 -0.51 -4.40
N LYS A 244 -17.93 0.65 -4.20
CA LYS A 244 -18.46 1.93 -4.70
C LYS A 244 -18.66 1.93 -6.22
N LEU A 245 -17.77 1.29 -6.98
CA LEU A 245 -17.79 1.33 -8.44
C LEU A 245 -18.35 0.06 -9.11
N GLY A 246 -18.88 -0.90 -8.34
CA GLY A 246 -19.39 -2.15 -8.89
C GLY A 246 -18.31 -3.00 -9.59
N LEU A 247 -17.08 -3.00 -9.06
CA LEU A 247 -15.97 -3.81 -9.56
C LEU A 247 -15.91 -5.16 -8.84
N PRO A 248 -15.39 -6.24 -9.46
CA PRO A 248 -15.20 -7.50 -8.78
C PRO A 248 -14.08 -7.38 -7.73
N PHE A 249 -14.26 -8.07 -6.60
CA PHE A 249 -13.28 -8.13 -5.52
C PHE A 249 -13.25 -9.53 -4.92
N GLY A 250 -12.08 -9.94 -4.44
CA GLY A 250 -11.89 -11.20 -3.75
C GLY A 250 -10.56 -11.24 -3.01
N PHE A 251 -10.46 -12.22 -2.11
CA PHE A 251 -9.28 -12.49 -1.31
C PHE A 251 -9.18 -13.98 -1.00
N HIS A 252 -7.95 -14.46 -0.79
CA HIS A 252 -7.71 -15.84 -0.38
C HIS A 252 -7.52 -15.97 1.13
N GLU A 253 -8.03 -17.04 1.68
CA GLU A 253 -7.43 -17.58 2.89
C GLU A 253 -5.96 -17.90 2.60
N CYS A 254 -5.09 -17.65 3.55
CA CYS A 254 -3.67 -17.92 3.41
C CYS A 254 -3.13 -18.55 4.69
N ASN A 255 -2.22 -19.50 4.61
CA ASN A 255 -1.51 -19.95 5.79
C ASN A 255 -0.32 -19.01 6.06
N ARG A 256 0.21 -19.05 7.29
CA ARG A 256 1.34 -18.19 7.69
C ARG A 256 2.70 -18.68 7.18
N GLY A 257 2.74 -19.83 6.51
CA GLY A 257 3.97 -20.52 6.16
C GLY A 257 4.56 -21.31 7.33
N THR A 258 5.72 -21.86 7.13
CA THR A 258 6.54 -22.59 8.13
C THR A 258 8.00 -22.22 7.96
N LEU A 259 8.88 -22.74 8.84
CA LEU A 259 10.34 -22.61 8.69
C LEU A 259 10.88 -23.08 7.32
N GLU A 260 10.15 -23.96 6.67
CA GLU A 260 10.59 -24.63 5.43
C GLU A 260 9.78 -24.20 4.20
N ARG A 261 8.66 -23.48 4.40
CA ARG A 261 7.71 -23.18 3.32
C ARG A 261 7.17 -21.77 3.44
N ALA A 262 7.25 -21.02 2.36
CA ALA A 262 6.59 -19.72 2.24
C ALA A 262 5.05 -19.83 2.45
N PRO A 263 4.38 -18.75 2.85
CA PRO A 263 2.92 -18.70 2.91
C PRO A 263 2.28 -19.12 1.58
N LYS A 264 1.16 -19.84 1.65
CA LYS A 264 0.43 -20.35 0.49
C LYS A 264 -1.06 -20.05 0.62
N THR A 265 -1.66 -19.65 -0.51
CA THR A 265 -3.09 -19.38 -0.62
C THR A 265 -3.95 -20.66 -0.55
N GLY A 266 -5.15 -20.51 0.00
CA GLY A 266 -6.18 -21.53 0.13
C GLY A 266 -7.47 -21.16 -0.59
N ARG A 267 -8.61 -21.20 0.12
CA ARG A 267 -9.93 -20.89 -0.43
C ARG A 267 -10.03 -19.43 -0.84
N TRP A 268 -10.63 -19.18 -2.01
CA TRP A 268 -10.92 -17.84 -2.51
C TRP A 268 -12.34 -17.39 -2.16
N VAL A 269 -12.48 -16.22 -1.57
CA VAL A 269 -13.75 -15.59 -1.21
C VAL A 269 -13.91 -14.34 -2.06
N THR A 270 -15.10 -14.12 -2.65
CA THR A 270 -15.37 -12.97 -3.51
C THR A 270 -16.63 -12.24 -3.06
N ASN A 271 -16.83 -11.03 -3.57
CA ASN A 271 -18.07 -10.28 -3.39
C ASN A 271 -19.32 -11.04 -3.89
N ALA A 272 -19.14 -11.99 -4.81
CA ALA A 272 -20.22 -12.84 -5.33
C ALA A 272 -20.44 -14.12 -4.49
N SER A 273 -19.50 -14.48 -3.61
CA SER A 273 -19.54 -15.73 -2.82
C SER A 273 -20.35 -15.63 -1.54
N ALA A 274 -20.66 -14.43 -1.10
CA ALA A 274 -21.37 -14.17 0.15
C ALA A 274 -22.71 -13.49 -0.12
N SER A 275 -23.74 -13.92 0.57
CA SER A 275 -25.03 -13.23 0.63
C SER A 275 -25.19 -12.62 2.02
N GLY A 276 -25.74 -11.43 2.09
CA GLY A 276 -25.93 -10.69 3.33
C GLY A 276 -27.39 -10.25 3.54
N PRO A 277 -27.65 -9.54 4.64
CA PRO A 277 -28.94 -8.92 4.87
C PRO A 277 -29.31 -7.94 3.73
N ALA A 278 -30.59 -7.57 3.66
CA ALA A 278 -31.09 -6.69 2.60
C ALA A 278 -30.48 -5.26 2.60
N ASP A 279 -29.84 -4.85 3.69
CA ASP A 279 -29.16 -3.55 3.80
C ASP A 279 -27.74 -3.64 3.22
N PRO A 280 -27.43 -2.91 2.11
CA PRO A 280 -26.13 -3.02 1.43
C PRO A 280 -24.95 -2.61 2.31
N VAL A 281 -25.09 -1.56 3.12
CA VAL A 281 -24.00 -1.06 4.00
C VAL A 281 -23.69 -2.07 5.11
N ARG A 282 -24.73 -2.65 5.70
CA ARG A 282 -24.59 -3.69 6.72
C ARG A 282 -23.96 -4.97 6.16
N THR A 283 -24.32 -5.31 4.92
CA THR A 283 -23.73 -6.45 4.20
C THR A 283 -22.26 -6.21 3.93
N PHE A 284 -21.91 -5.03 3.47
CA PHE A 284 -20.51 -4.67 3.21
C PHE A 284 -19.68 -4.62 4.51
N ASN A 285 -20.20 -4.04 5.61
CA ASN A 285 -19.55 -4.11 6.92
C ASN A 285 -19.30 -5.56 7.38
N GLY A 286 -20.25 -6.47 7.12
CA GLY A 286 -20.09 -7.90 7.39
C GLY A 286 -18.97 -8.52 6.54
N PHE A 287 -18.89 -8.13 5.29
CA PHE A 287 -17.84 -8.59 4.37
C PHE A 287 -16.44 -8.09 4.80
N LEU A 288 -16.31 -6.83 5.18
CA LEU A 288 -15.04 -6.30 5.71
C LEU A 288 -14.59 -7.03 6.97
N ARG A 289 -15.51 -7.40 7.87
CA ARG A 289 -15.16 -8.25 9.02
C ARG A 289 -14.66 -9.63 8.60
N SER A 290 -15.18 -10.21 7.50
CA SER A 290 -14.65 -11.47 6.98
C SER A 290 -13.24 -11.31 6.39
N VAL A 291 -12.93 -10.17 5.78
CA VAL A 291 -11.56 -9.81 5.36
C VAL A 291 -10.64 -9.79 6.58
N MET A 292 -10.98 -9.01 7.62
CA MET A 292 -10.20 -8.86 8.84
C MET A 292 -9.94 -10.20 9.55
N ASN A 293 -10.92 -11.10 9.58
CA ASN A 293 -10.78 -12.41 10.23
C ASN A 293 -9.96 -13.42 9.40
N THR A 294 -9.64 -13.11 8.14
CA THR A 294 -9.04 -14.05 7.20
C THR A 294 -7.65 -13.60 6.73
N ILE A 295 -7.50 -12.32 6.45
CA ILE A 295 -6.25 -11.75 5.97
C ILE A 295 -5.26 -11.63 7.13
N HIS A 296 -4.00 -11.83 6.84
CA HIS A 296 -2.90 -11.62 7.78
C HIS A 296 -1.59 -11.36 7.02
N SER A 297 -0.54 -11.03 7.73
CA SER A 297 0.77 -10.67 7.17
C SER A 297 1.37 -11.68 6.18
N GLY A 298 1.00 -12.96 6.27
CA GLY A 298 1.42 -14.01 5.32
C GLY A 298 0.84 -13.82 3.92
N THR A 299 -0.36 -13.23 3.80
CA THR A 299 -1.05 -13.04 2.52
C THR A 299 -0.20 -12.23 1.51
N ALA A 300 0.50 -11.20 1.98
CA ALA A 300 1.37 -10.39 1.14
C ALA A 300 2.75 -11.01 0.91
N ARG A 301 3.13 -12.09 1.63
CA ARG A 301 4.45 -12.74 1.57
C ARG A 301 4.47 -14.04 0.77
N THR A 302 3.43 -14.36 0.01
CA THR A 302 3.43 -15.46 -0.95
C THR A 302 4.58 -15.30 -1.94
N ARG A 303 5.02 -16.40 -2.56
CA ARG A 303 6.12 -16.38 -3.53
C ARG A 303 5.82 -15.42 -4.69
N LEU A 304 6.84 -14.72 -5.17
CA LEU A 304 6.70 -13.79 -6.31
C LEU A 304 6.26 -14.49 -7.60
N GLU A 305 6.59 -15.76 -7.75
CA GLU A 305 6.20 -16.58 -8.91
C GLU A 305 4.80 -17.21 -8.76
N ASP A 306 4.17 -17.09 -7.59
CA ASP A 306 2.85 -17.70 -7.34
C ASP A 306 1.80 -17.09 -8.28
N ASP A 307 1.18 -17.96 -9.07
CA ASP A 307 0.21 -17.60 -10.11
C ASP A 307 -1.23 -17.53 -9.59
N GLY A 308 -1.46 -17.90 -8.35
CA GLY A 308 -2.78 -17.98 -7.73
C GLY A 308 -2.96 -17.11 -6.48
N SER A 309 -1.98 -16.24 -6.16
CA SER A 309 -2.08 -15.34 -5.01
C SER A 309 -2.85 -14.05 -5.34
N ASP A 310 -3.29 -13.32 -4.30
CA ASP A 310 -4.01 -12.05 -4.46
C ASP A 310 -3.12 -10.93 -5.03
N TYR A 311 -1.82 -11.12 -5.01
CA TYR A 311 -0.84 -10.16 -5.46
C TYR A 311 0.07 -10.73 -6.55
N TYR A 312 0.66 -9.84 -7.33
CA TYR A 312 1.75 -10.16 -8.26
C TYR A 312 2.87 -9.11 -8.13
N PRO A 313 4.15 -9.49 -8.35
CA PRO A 313 5.28 -8.59 -8.21
C PRO A 313 5.34 -7.58 -9.36
N VAL A 314 5.76 -6.36 -9.04
CA VAL A 314 5.91 -5.27 -10.01
C VAL A 314 7.36 -4.80 -10.13
N GLY A 315 7.68 -4.09 -11.22
CA GLY A 315 8.99 -3.52 -11.45
C GLY A 315 9.32 -2.38 -10.51
N LEU A 316 10.61 -2.15 -10.27
CA LEU A 316 11.10 -0.99 -9.51
C LEU A 316 11.24 0.22 -10.43
N THR A 317 10.13 0.69 -10.95
CA THR A 317 10.05 1.90 -11.77
C THR A 317 8.96 2.83 -11.25
N ARG A 318 9.07 4.12 -11.53
CA ARG A 318 8.03 5.08 -11.12
C ARG A 318 6.66 4.77 -11.75
N LYS A 319 6.64 4.19 -12.93
CA LYS A 319 5.43 3.77 -13.64
C LYS A 319 4.73 2.59 -12.93
N ASP A 320 5.51 1.69 -12.34
CA ASP A 320 4.99 0.47 -11.72
C ASP A 320 4.67 0.68 -10.24
N LEU A 321 5.47 1.50 -9.54
CA LEU A 321 5.29 1.83 -8.11
C LEU A 321 4.31 3.00 -7.93
N ARG A 322 3.06 2.79 -8.28
CA ARG A 322 2.01 3.79 -8.22
C ARG A 322 1.17 3.66 -6.95
N PRO A 323 0.39 4.69 -6.57
CA PRO A 323 -0.53 4.59 -5.44
C PRO A 323 -1.43 3.35 -5.57
N GLY A 324 -1.64 2.66 -4.46
CA GLY A 324 -2.35 1.38 -4.43
C GLY A 324 -1.46 0.14 -4.54
N VAL A 325 -0.18 0.27 -4.89
CA VAL A 325 0.81 -0.81 -4.81
C VAL A 325 1.15 -1.08 -3.35
N VAL A 326 1.25 -2.36 -3.01
CA VAL A 326 1.49 -2.84 -1.64
C VAL A 326 2.96 -3.19 -1.49
N PHE A 327 3.57 -2.81 -0.38
CA PHE A 327 4.88 -3.30 0.03
C PHE A 327 4.70 -4.35 1.12
N ALA A 328 5.20 -5.54 0.88
CA ALA A 328 5.26 -6.61 1.86
C ALA A 328 6.64 -6.63 2.54
N ASP A 329 6.65 -6.43 3.82
CA ASP A 329 7.83 -6.61 4.67
C ASP A 329 8.09 -8.11 4.90
N PRO A 330 9.35 -8.58 4.95
CA PRO A 330 9.65 -9.98 5.18
C PRO A 330 9.13 -10.51 6.52
N TYR A 331 8.89 -9.64 7.48
CA TYR A 331 8.51 -10.01 8.84
C TYR A 331 7.03 -9.75 9.16
N GLY A 332 6.24 -9.40 8.15
CA GLY A 332 4.80 -9.37 8.26
C GLY A 332 4.16 -7.99 8.33
N HIS A 333 4.90 -6.91 8.16
CA HIS A 333 4.30 -5.60 8.03
C HIS A 333 3.93 -5.32 6.57
N THR A 334 2.80 -4.65 6.37
CA THR A 334 2.29 -4.33 5.04
C THR A 334 2.02 -2.84 4.95
N LEU A 335 2.48 -2.20 3.88
CA LEU A 335 2.24 -0.79 3.59
C LEU A 335 1.62 -0.67 2.20
N ILE A 336 0.78 0.34 2.00
CA ILE A 336 0.23 0.67 0.68
C ILE A 336 0.76 2.02 0.21
N LEU A 337 1.34 2.08 -0.98
CA LEU A 337 1.85 3.32 -1.57
C LEU A 337 0.71 4.29 -1.81
N VAL A 338 0.90 5.57 -1.42
CA VAL A 338 -0.13 6.60 -1.57
C VAL A 338 0.32 7.79 -2.40
N ARG A 339 1.62 8.10 -2.45
CA ARG A 339 2.07 9.30 -3.16
C ARG A 339 3.55 9.29 -3.50
N TRP A 340 3.85 9.84 -4.66
CA TRP A 340 5.16 10.33 -5.03
C TRP A 340 5.25 11.83 -4.84
N ILE A 341 6.30 12.30 -4.16
CA ILE A 341 6.73 13.70 -4.14
C ILE A 341 7.96 13.77 -5.02
N PRO A 342 7.89 14.42 -6.19
CA PRO A 342 9.04 14.54 -7.08
C PRO A 342 10.18 15.30 -6.41
N GLN A 343 11.42 14.97 -6.77
CA GLN A 343 12.57 15.79 -6.41
C GLN A 343 12.49 17.14 -7.13
N GLU A 344 12.45 18.23 -6.38
CA GLU A 344 12.43 19.59 -6.90
C GLU A 344 13.71 20.34 -6.51
N GLY A 345 14.39 20.92 -7.51
CA GLY A 345 15.67 21.60 -7.28
C GLY A 345 16.72 20.67 -6.65
N ASP A 346 17.27 21.08 -5.53
CA ASP A 346 18.22 20.34 -4.69
C ASP A 346 17.54 19.63 -3.50
N GLY A 347 16.22 19.82 -3.33
CA GLY A 347 15.47 19.18 -2.25
C GLY A 347 15.23 17.68 -2.53
N PRO A 348 15.00 16.87 -1.50
CA PRO A 348 14.74 15.45 -1.67
C PRO A 348 13.33 15.20 -2.22
N GLY A 349 13.23 14.20 -3.09
CA GLY A 349 11.96 13.57 -3.40
C GLY A 349 11.51 12.64 -2.26
N ALA A 350 10.26 12.16 -2.32
CA ALA A 350 9.78 11.18 -1.38
C ALA A 350 8.78 10.21 -2.01
N LEU A 351 8.80 8.97 -1.54
CA LEU A 351 7.74 7.99 -1.76
C LEU A 351 7.01 7.78 -0.42
N LEU A 352 5.72 8.05 -0.41
CA LEU A 352 4.88 7.91 0.78
C LEU A 352 3.99 6.68 0.67
N ALA A 353 3.83 6.02 1.80
CA ALA A 353 2.88 4.93 1.99
C ALA A 353 2.02 5.17 3.23
N VAL A 354 1.03 4.35 3.41
CA VAL A 354 0.18 4.30 4.60
C VAL A 354 0.28 2.90 5.19
N ASP A 355 0.43 2.81 6.49
CA ASP A 355 0.22 1.61 7.28
C ASP A 355 -1.00 1.76 8.18
N ALA A 356 -1.47 0.64 8.72
CA ALA A 356 -2.40 0.61 9.83
C ALA A 356 -1.79 -0.20 10.98
N GLN A 357 -2.21 0.09 12.19
CA GLN A 357 -1.72 -0.54 13.41
C GLN A 357 -2.81 -1.46 13.99
N PRO A 358 -2.48 -2.41 14.87
CA PRO A 358 -3.47 -3.28 15.50
C PRO A 358 -4.55 -2.54 16.29
N ASP A 359 -4.29 -1.31 16.74
CA ASP A 359 -5.26 -0.44 17.41
C ASP A 359 -6.19 0.32 16.43
N GLY A 360 -6.11 0.03 15.12
CA GLY A 360 -6.89 0.67 14.06
C GLY A 360 -6.31 1.98 13.55
N THR A 361 -5.29 2.54 14.20
CA THR A 361 -4.64 3.81 13.78
C THR A 361 -4.01 3.67 12.40
N VAL A 362 -4.28 4.63 11.53
CA VAL A 362 -3.74 4.70 10.17
C VAL A 362 -2.75 5.86 10.06
N GLY A 363 -1.56 5.63 9.50
CA GLY A 363 -0.51 6.64 9.47
C GLY A 363 0.29 6.69 8.16
N ILE A 364 0.70 7.90 7.76
CA ILE A 364 1.57 8.11 6.60
C ILE A 364 3.02 7.80 7.00
N LYS A 365 3.71 7.01 6.16
CA LYS A 365 5.11 6.62 6.31
C LYS A 365 5.90 7.03 5.07
N ARG A 366 7.08 7.61 5.28
CA ARG A 366 8.04 7.88 4.20
C ARG A 366 8.86 6.63 3.91
N PHE A 367 9.20 6.42 2.64
CA PHE A 367 10.15 5.37 2.26
C PHE A 367 11.54 5.66 2.83
N TRP A 368 12.03 4.76 3.62
CA TRP A 368 13.40 4.62 4.07
C TRP A 368 13.58 3.27 4.77
N LYS A 369 14.82 2.85 5.00
CA LYS A 369 15.16 1.52 5.52
C LYS A 369 14.47 1.19 6.87
N GLY A 370 14.21 2.18 7.71
CA GLY A 370 13.53 2.00 8.99
C GLY A 370 12.03 1.70 8.89
N ASN A 371 11.37 2.09 7.79
CA ASN A 371 9.94 1.84 7.55
C ASN A 371 9.69 0.68 6.57
N PHE A 372 10.52 0.56 5.54
CA PHE A 372 10.39 -0.43 4.47
C PHE A 372 11.52 -1.43 4.56
N LEU A 373 11.34 -2.48 5.37
CA LEU A 373 12.35 -3.52 5.48
C LEU A 373 12.33 -4.42 4.25
N PHE A 374 13.48 -4.57 3.60
CA PHE A 374 13.66 -5.48 2.50
C PHE A 374 14.82 -6.42 2.76
N MET A 375 14.56 -7.71 2.72
CA MET A 375 15.55 -8.76 2.65
C MET A 375 14.91 -9.99 2.02
N THR A 376 15.67 -10.75 1.28
CA THR A 376 15.21 -11.99 0.68
C THR A 376 15.40 -13.16 1.63
N SER A 377 14.34 -13.92 1.85
CA SER A 377 14.37 -15.15 2.62
C SER A 377 13.29 -16.09 2.09
N GLU A 378 13.70 -17.24 1.59
CA GLU A 378 12.76 -18.26 1.10
C GLU A 378 11.87 -18.83 2.22
N VAL A 379 12.33 -18.74 3.47
CA VAL A 379 11.67 -19.31 4.64
C VAL A 379 10.50 -18.46 5.14
N ILE A 380 10.67 -17.15 5.14
CA ILE A 380 9.64 -16.20 5.64
C ILE A 380 8.74 -15.64 4.54
N GLY A 381 8.91 -16.11 3.32
CA GLY A 381 8.22 -15.62 2.13
C GLY A 381 9.01 -14.55 1.39
N GLU A 382 8.44 -14.05 0.31
CA GLU A 382 9.13 -13.11 -0.58
C GLU A 382 8.56 -11.69 -0.41
N PRO A 383 9.33 -10.77 0.17
CA PRO A 383 8.94 -9.37 0.38
C PRO A 383 8.99 -8.57 -0.92
N GLY A 384 8.68 -7.29 -0.81
CA GLY A 384 8.82 -6.30 -1.87
C GLY A 384 7.51 -5.71 -2.34
N PHE A 385 7.58 -4.97 -3.44
CA PHE A 385 6.43 -4.29 -4.02
C PHE A 385 5.59 -5.22 -4.89
N LYS A 386 4.29 -5.22 -4.64
CA LYS A 386 3.30 -6.06 -5.32
C LYS A 386 2.03 -5.25 -5.63
N ALA A 387 1.38 -5.55 -6.74
CA ALA A 387 0.07 -5.02 -7.06
C ALA A 387 -1.02 -6.08 -6.83
N PHE A 388 -2.25 -5.64 -6.60
CA PHE A 388 -3.39 -6.56 -6.59
C PHE A 388 -3.54 -7.25 -7.93
N ARG A 389 -3.73 -8.56 -7.90
CA ARG A 389 -3.98 -9.35 -9.10
C ARG A 389 -5.35 -8.98 -9.67
N PRO A 390 -5.43 -8.65 -10.97
CA PRO A 390 -6.68 -8.28 -11.58
C PRO A 390 -7.70 -9.41 -11.55
N ILE A 391 -8.94 -9.07 -11.24
CA ILE A 391 -10.09 -9.98 -11.28
C ILE A 391 -10.90 -9.63 -12.52
N VAL A 392 -11.08 -10.60 -13.40
CA VAL A 392 -11.89 -10.50 -14.61
C VAL A 392 -13.04 -11.50 -14.56
N ARG A 393 -14.09 -11.30 -15.36
CA ARG A 393 -15.18 -12.26 -15.49
C ARG A 393 -14.94 -13.18 -16.69
N ASP A 394 -14.90 -14.48 -16.43
CA ASP A 394 -14.96 -15.50 -17.48
C ASP A 394 -16.29 -16.21 -17.41
N ARG A 395 -17.10 -16.10 -18.47
CA ARG A 395 -18.48 -16.64 -18.53
C ARG A 395 -19.34 -16.24 -17.33
N GLY A 396 -19.20 -14.97 -16.89
CA GLY A 396 -19.94 -14.41 -15.76
C GLY A 396 -19.39 -14.78 -14.37
N ARG A 397 -18.32 -15.57 -14.28
CA ARG A 397 -17.68 -15.95 -13.01
C ARG A 397 -16.38 -15.16 -12.82
N PRO A 398 -16.13 -14.62 -11.62
CA PRO A 398 -14.87 -13.94 -11.34
C PRO A 398 -13.71 -14.94 -11.33
N ARG A 399 -12.59 -14.56 -11.91
CA ARG A 399 -11.31 -15.26 -11.83
C ARG A 399 -10.14 -14.28 -11.77
N LEU A 400 -9.03 -14.70 -11.21
CA LEU A 400 -7.78 -13.94 -11.24
C LEU A 400 -7.07 -14.12 -12.58
N LEU A 401 -6.40 -13.08 -13.07
CA LEU A 401 -5.45 -13.20 -14.18
C LEU A 401 -4.19 -13.92 -13.72
N ARG A 402 -3.67 -14.82 -14.55
CA ARG A 402 -2.39 -15.51 -14.32
C ARG A 402 -1.21 -14.59 -14.69
N ASN A 403 -0.02 -14.92 -14.18
CA ASN A 403 1.20 -14.16 -14.46
C ASN A 403 1.45 -13.96 -15.97
N ALA A 404 1.28 -15.00 -16.79
CA ALA A 404 1.42 -14.92 -18.24
C ALA A 404 0.39 -13.97 -18.89
N GLU A 405 -0.86 -13.97 -18.39
CA GLU A 405 -1.91 -13.08 -18.87
C GLU A 405 -1.61 -11.62 -18.48
N ILE A 406 -1.15 -11.38 -17.24
CA ILE A 406 -0.74 -10.05 -16.78
C ILE A 406 0.43 -9.52 -17.62
N ALA A 407 1.45 -10.35 -17.85
CA ALA A 407 2.63 -9.96 -18.62
C ALA A 407 2.31 -9.62 -20.08
N ALA A 408 1.34 -10.32 -20.68
CA ALA A 408 0.90 -10.10 -22.06
C ALA A 408 -0.19 -9.02 -22.19
N SER A 409 -0.74 -8.53 -21.08
CA SER A 409 -1.88 -7.60 -21.12
C SER A 409 -1.43 -6.19 -21.48
N PRO A 410 -2.13 -5.50 -22.40
CA PRO A 410 -1.92 -4.08 -22.66
C PRO A 410 -2.32 -3.18 -21.47
N ASP A 411 -3.24 -3.67 -20.63
CA ASP A 411 -3.70 -2.95 -19.44
C ASP A 411 -2.73 -3.04 -18.26
N TYR A 412 -2.01 -4.15 -18.14
CA TYR A 412 -1.12 -4.41 -17.03
C TYR A 412 0.35 -4.42 -17.48
N GLY A 413 0.86 -5.50 -18.00
CA GLY A 413 2.20 -5.61 -18.59
C GLY A 413 3.38 -5.23 -17.69
N ASN A 414 3.15 -5.09 -16.38
CA ASN A 414 4.11 -4.59 -15.38
C ASN A 414 4.57 -5.67 -14.40
N LEU A 415 4.22 -6.94 -14.64
CA LEU A 415 4.73 -8.05 -13.87
C LEU A 415 6.26 -8.12 -14.02
N SER A 416 6.96 -8.20 -12.90
CA SER A 416 8.42 -8.21 -12.89
C SER A 416 8.95 -8.99 -11.70
N LEU A 417 9.90 -9.88 -11.97
CA LEU A 417 10.62 -10.64 -10.95
C LEU A 417 11.95 -9.98 -10.55
N VAL A 418 12.18 -8.71 -10.90
CA VAL A 418 13.45 -8.02 -10.63
C VAL A 418 13.82 -8.01 -9.15
N GLN A 419 12.84 -8.06 -8.25
CA GLN A 419 13.04 -8.07 -6.81
C GLN A 419 13.43 -9.46 -6.27
N LYS A 420 13.25 -10.52 -7.06
CA LYS A 420 13.58 -11.89 -6.63
C LYS A 420 15.08 -12.05 -6.50
N GLY A 421 15.55 -12.44 -5.31
CA GLY A 421 16.96 -12.63 -5.03
C GLY A 421 17.80 -11.34 -5.00
N MET A 422 17.17 -10.16 -5.10
CA MET A 422 17.89 -8.89 -5.05
C MET A 422 18.51 -8.69 -3.66
N ALA A 423 19.78 -8.29 -3.59
CA ALA A 423 20.41 -7.95 -2.34
C ALA A 423 19.76 -6.71 -1.71
N SER A 424 19.69 -6.68 -0.39
CA SER A 424 19.06 -5.57 0.35
C SER A 424 19.70 -4.21 0.01
N ALA A 425 21.03 -4.14 -0.11
CA ALA A 425 21.72 -2.92 -0.50
C ALA A 425 21.30 -2.43 -1.89
N ASP A 426 21.24 -3.34 -2.88
CA ASP A 426 20.87 -3.01 -4.25
C ASP A 426 19.41 -2.52 -4.35
N PHE A 427 18.53 -3.11 -3.54
CA PHE A 427 17.14 -2.66 -3.45
C PHE A 427 17.05 -1.21 -2.97
N TYR A 428 17.69 -0.87 -1.84
CA TYR A 428 17.63 0.49 -1.31
C TYR A 428 18.32 1.50 -2.22
N ASP A 429 19.48 1.16 -2.80
CA ASP A 429 20.17 2.03 -3.74
C ASP A 429 19.35 2.28 -5.03
N THR A 430 18.65 1.23 -5.51
CA THR A 430 17.72 1.37 -6.64
C THR A 430 16.57 2.30 -6.31
N MET A 431 15.97 2.15 -5.13
CA MET A 431 14.88 2.99 -4.69
C MET A 431 15.32 4.43 -4.41
N GLU A 432 16.50 4.64 -3.83
CA GLU A 432 17.05 5.97 -3.60
C GLU A 432 17.28 6.71 -4.92
N ARG A 433 17.85 6.05 -5.95
CA ARG A 433 18.00 6.64 -7.29
C ARG A 433 16.66 6.92 -7.97
N LEU A 434 15.68 6.08 -7.73
CA LEU A 434 14.34 6.26 -8.30
C LEU A 434 13.60 7.45 -7.66
N ILE A 435 13.76 7.62 -6.34
CA ILE A 435 13.15 8.71 -5.58
C ILE A 435 13.90 10.02 -5.85
N ASN A 436 15.23 9.96 -5.90
CA ASN A 436 16.13 11.10 -6.11
C ASN A 436 17.01 10.87 -7.33
N PRO A 437 16.50 11.17 -8.55
CA PRO A 437 17.27 10.98 -9.79
C PRO A 437 18.46 11.92 -9.92
N LYS A 438 18.54 12.97 -9.12
CA LYS A 438 19.70 13.85 -9.00
C LYS A 438 20.37 13.59 -7.65
N PRO A 439 21.72 13.57 -7.58
CA PRO A 439 22.43 13.41 -6.33
C PRO A 439 22.02 14.45 -5.30
N LEU A 440 21.70 13.98 -4.08
CA LEU A 440 21.31 14.84 -2.97
C LEU A 440 22.52 15.55 -2.34
N ASP A 441 22.26 16.66 -1.71
CA ASP A 441 23.18 17.23 -0.74
C ASP A 441 23.26 16.31 0.50
N PRO A 442 24.46 15.84 0.88
CA PRO A 442 24.57 14.85 1.96
C PRO A 442 24.19 15.41 3.34
N GLU A 443 24.37 16.72 3.60
CA GLU A 443 23.98 17.34 4.87
C GLU A 443 22.45 17.37 5.00
N SER A 444 21.75 17.74 3.91
CA SER A 444 20.28 17.72 3.87
C SER A 444 19.72 16.29 4.02
N ALA A 445 20.35 15.32 3.34
CA ALA A 445 19.96 13.92 3.45
C ALA A 445 20.13 13.35 4.87
N LEU A 446 21.23 13.70 5.55
CA LEU A 446 21.45 13.36 6.95
C LEU A 446 20.37 13.98 7.85
N GLY A 447 20.00 15.24 7.59
CA GLY A 447 18.91 15.92 8.30
C GLY A 447 17.57 15.20 8.16
N ASP A 448 17.26 14.69 6.97
CA ASP A 448 16.04 13.91 6.73
C ASP A 448 16.04 12.58 7.49
N LEU A 449 17.18 11.89 7.57
CA LEU A 449 17.33 10.66 8.35
C LEU A 449 17.14 10.90 9.85
N PHE A 450 17.68 11.99 10.38
CA PHE A 450 17.49 12.35 11.80
C PHE A 450 16.02 12.67 12.10
N ARG A 451 15.32 13.38 11.20
CA ARG A 451 13.88 13.63 11.34
C ARG A 451 13.08 12.32 11.33
N ALA A 452 13.36 11.42 10.40
CA ALA A 452 12.70 10.12 10.32
C ALA A 452 12.95 9.25 11.56
N LEU A 453 14.17 9.25 12.10
CA LEU A 453 14.47 8.56 13.36
C LEU A 453 13.70 9.18 14.53
N HIS A 454 13.63 10.51 14.60
CA HIS A 454 12.89 11.22 15.66
C HIS A 454 11.39 10.88 15.61
N GLU A 455 10.79 10.86 14.42
CA GLU A 455 9.38 10.46 14.24
C GLU A 455 9.12 9.03 14.74
N GLN A 456 10.01 8.08 14.46
CA GLN A 456 9.88 6.71 14.98
C GLN A 456 10.01 6.64 16.51
N LEU A 457 10.87 7.47 17.09
CA LEU A 457 11.01 7.56 18.55
C LEU A 457 9.76 8.12 19.21
N ILE A 458 9.10 9.12 18.62
CA ILE A 458 7.82 9.65 19.12
C ILE A 458 6.74 8.54 19.13
N VAL A 459 6.62 7.76 18.05
CA VAL A 459 5.69 6.62 18.01
C VAL A 459 6.02 5.58 19.10
N ARG A 460 7.32 5.36 19.38
CA ARG A 460 7.73 4.48 20.48
C ARG A 460 7.36 5.04 21.85
N VAL A 461 7.47 6.36 22.05
CA VAL A 461 7.04 7.01 23.32
C VAL A 461 5.59 6.67 23.61
N GLU A 462 4.70 6.85 22.64
CA GLU A 462 3.27 6.55 22.77
C GLU A 462 3.04 5.08 23.08
N SER A 463 3.71 4.17 22.37
CA SER A 463 3.52 2.72 22.55
C SER A 463 4.00 2.23 23.92
N VAL A 464 5.12 2.75 24.39
CA VAL A 464 5.63 2.42 25.75
C VAL A 464 4.71 3.01 26.82
N ALA A 465 4.18 4.23 26.60
CA ALA A 465 3.24 4.88 27.50
C ALA A 465 1.92 4.10 27.60
N ASN A 466 1.39 3.59 26.49
CA ASN A 466 0.18 2.74 26.48
C ASN A 466 0.39 1.45 27.30
N GLY A 467 1.53 0.79 27.13
CA GLY A 467 1.88 -0.38 27.95
C GLY A 467 2.01 -0.03 29.44
N GLU A 468 2.61 1.11 29.78
CA GLU A 468 2.73 1.58 31.17
C GLU A 468 1.36 1.90 31.77
N ALA A 469 0.46 2.54 31.00
CA ALA A 469 -0.91 2.84 31.43
C ALA A 469 -1.69 1.57 31.73
N TYR A 470 -1.59 0.55 30.85
CA TYR A 470 -2.20 -0.74 31.09
C TYR A 470 -1.71 -1.39 32.41
N MET A 471 -0.39 -1.43 32.61
CA MET A 471 0.20 -2.02 33.80
C MET A 471 -0.15 -1.26 35.09
N LYS A 472 -0.31 0.07 35.04
CA LYS A 472 -0.81 0.88 36.16
C LYS A 472 -2.28 0.60 36.47
N GLY A 473 -3.11 0.40 35.45
CA GLY A 473 -4.53 0.04 35.58
C GLY A 473 -4.77 -1.38 36.08
N HIS A 474 -3.75 -2.26 36.01
CA HIS A 474 -3.85 -3.68 36.38
C HIS A 474 -2.70 -4.08 37.34
N PRO A 475 -2.71 -3.58 38.60
CA PRO A 475 -1.63 -3.87 39.56
C PRO A 475 -1.47 -5.37 39.80
N GLY A 476 -0.24 -5.88 39.63
CA GLY A 476 0.07 -7.30 39.80
C GLY A 476 -0.18 -8.17 38.56
N ALA A 477 -0.75 -7.62 37.49
CA ALA A 477 -0.88 -8.35 36.24
C ALA A 477 0.51 -8.60 35.60
N ILE A 478 0.59 -9.71 34.88
CA ILE A 478 1.77 -10.06 34.06
C ILE A 478 1.25 -10.29 32.66
N VAL A 479 1.76 -9.51 31.72
CA VAL A 479 1.52 -9.75 30.28
C VAL A 479 2.31 -10.99 29.88
N PRO A 480 1.65 -12.07 29.42
CA PRO A 480 2.34 -13.33 29.12
C PRO A 480 3.20 -13.17 27.87
N MET A 481 4.49 -13.41 27.99
CA MET A 481 5.41 -13.44 26.86
C MET A 481 5.27 -14.78 26.10
N PRO A 482 5.11 -14.76 24.76
CA PRO A 482 5.00 -15.96 23.94
C PRO A 482 6.18 -16.91 24.08
N GLY A 483 5.92 -18.23 23.91
CA GLY A 483 6.89 -19.29 24.19
C GLY A 483 7.98 -19.43 23.13
N SER A 484 7.64 -19.29 21.84
CA SER A 484 8.61 -19.40 20.75
C SER A 484 9.24 -18.07 20.38
N ALA A 485 10.43 -18.10 19.81
CA ALA A 485 11.16 -16.91 19.38
C ALA A 485 10.35 -16.10 18.32
N ALA A 486 9.81 -16.78 17.34
CA ALA A 486 9.00 -16.15 16.29
C ALA A 486 7.71 -15.53 16.84
N ALA A 487 7.05 -16.22 17.77
CA ALA A 487 5.80 -15.75 18.36
C ALA A 487 5.98 -14.44 19.16
N VAL A 488 7.18 -14.13 19.67
CA VAL A 488 7.46 -12.84 20.31
C VAL A 488 7.23 -11.68 19.35
N PHE A 489 7.44 -11.89 18.05
CA PHE A 489 7.25 -10.89 17.00
C PHE A 489 5.90 -10.99 16.28
N GLN A 490 5.13 -12.06 16.50
CA GLN A 490 3.91 -12.38 15.75
C GLN A 490 2.69 -12.74 16.63
N ALA A 491 2.81 -12.64 17.94
CA ALA A 491 1.72 -12.96 18.85
C ALA A 491 0.63 -11.89 18.81
N GLY A 492 -0.61 -12.34 19.06
CA GLY A 492 -1.75 -11.46 19.25
C GLY A 492 -2.05 -11.16 20.72
N GLY A 493 -3.10 -10.38 20.98
CA GLY A 493 -3.61 -10.03 22.29
C GLY A 493 -2.69 -9.12 23.09
N LEU A 494 -2.74 -9.21 24.42
CA LEU A 494 -2.02 -8.29 25.32
C LEU A 494 -0.53 -8.14 25.03
N TRP A 495 0.12 -9.17 24.48
CA TRP A 495 1.53 -9.06 24.10
C TRP A 495 1.69 -8.17 22.87
N GLU A 496 0.89 -8.33 21.85
CA GLU A 496 0.89 -7.49 20.65
C GLU A 496 0.55 -6.03 20.99
N ASP A 497 -0.48 -5.83 21.84
CA ASP A 497 -0.97 -4.51 22.20
C ASP A 497 0.06 -3.67 22.96
N TYR A 498 0.84 -4.28 23.86
CA TYR A 498 1.67 -3.55 24.84
C TYR A 498 3.18 -3.78 24.77
N SER A 499 3.65 -4.81 24.05
CA SER A 499 5.07 -5.02 23.80
C SER A 499 5.54 -4.30 22.53
N THR A 500 6.87 -4.15 22.37
CA THR A 500 7.42 -3.40 21.25
C THR A 500 8.53 -4.13 20.46
N PRO A 501 8.56 -5.47 20.32
CA PRO A 501 9.72 -6.14 19.72
C PRO A 501 9.92 -5.79 18.26
N ASN A 502 8.87 -5.77 17.44
CA ASN A 502 8.95 -5.35 16.03
C ASN A 502 9.36 -3.89 15.89
N ARG A 503 8.78 -3.02 16.72
CA ARG A 503 9.08 -1.59 16.72
C ARG A 503 10.53 -1.33 17.14
N ASP A 504 11.00 -2.02 18.18
CA ASP A 504 12.38 -1.88 18.66
C ASP A 504 13.39 -2.43 17.64
N MET A 505 13.08 -3.52 16.94
CA MET A 505 13.90 -4.03 15.84
C MET A 505 14.03 -3.00 14.71
N ARG A 506 12.92 -2.39 14.28
CA ARG A 506 12.93 -1.33 13.24
C ARG A 506 13.67 -0.09 13.69
N LEU A 507 13.51 0.29 14.95
CA LEU A 507 14.21 1.42 15.54
C LEU A 507 15.73 1.19 15.58
N LEU A 508 16.19 0.00 15.91
CA LEU A 508 17.61 -0.37 15.86
C LEU A 508 18.18 -0.28 14.44
N ILE A 509 17.43 -0.74 13.42
CA ILE A 509 17.81 -0.60 12.01
C ILE A 509 17.87 0.88 11.59
N ALA A 510 16.93 1.69 12.07
CA ALA A 510 16.91 3.12 11.84
C ALA A 510 18.11 3.84 12.46
N MET A 511 18.48 3.50 13.71
CA MET A 511 19.68 4.01 14.39
C MET A 511 20.94 3.65 13.61
N ASP A 512 21.09 2.39 13.18
CA ASP A 512 22.23 1.95 12.37
C ASP A 512 22.30 2.71 11.05
N THR A 513 21.17 2.95 10.39
CA THR A 513 21.11 3.72 9.13
C THR A 513 21.63 5.14 9.29
N VAL A 514 21.28 5.82 10.40
CA VAL A 514 21.77 7.17 10.70
C VAL A 514 23.27 7.15 11.01
N LEU A 515 23.73 6.18 11.80
CA LEU A 515 25.13 6.07 12.20
C LEU A 515 26.07 5.70 11.03
N GLU A 516 25.60 4.88 10.10
CA GLU A 516 26.35 4.44 8.92
C GLU A 516 26.33 5.46 7.77
N PHE A 517 25.44 6.47 7.84
CA PHE A 517 25.24 7.40 6.74
C PHE A 517 26.48 8.18 6.31
N PRO A 518 27.35 8.72 7.21
CA PRO A 518 28.55 9.44 6.79
C PRO A 518 29.46 8.62 5.87
N GLU A 519 29.63 7.35 6.17
CA GLU A 519 30.40 6.40 5.35
C GLU A 519 29.69 6.08 4.03
N LYS A 520 28.37 5.85 4.07
CA LYS A 520 27.56 5.61 2.87
C LYS A 520 27.62 6.80 1.92
N ALA A 521 27.51 8.02 2.43
CA ALA A 521 27.48 9.22 1.60
C ALA A 521 28.76 9.38 0.76
N VAL A 522 29.94 9.09 1.32
CA VAL A 522 31.20 9.20 0.58
C VAL A 522 31.47 8.03 -0.36
N ARG A 523 30.87 6.84 -0.11
CA ARG A 523 30.98 5.67 -0.99
C ARG A 523 30.03 5.71 -2.17
N SER A 524 28.98 6.53 -2.14
CA SER A 524 27.93 6.56 -3.14
C SER A 524 27.83 7.95 -3.80
N PRO A 525 28.85 8.38 -4.58
CA PRO A 525 28.88 9.72 -5.21
C PRO A 525 27.82 9.90 -6.31
N ASP A 526 27.20 8.83 -6.76
CA ASP A 526 26.04 8.82 -7.65
C ASP A 526 24.73 9.16 -6.93
N LEU A 527 24.66 8.94 -5.62
CA LEU A 527 23.51 9.27 -4.77
C LEU A 527 23.69 10.62 -4.06
N TYR A 528 24.92 11.00 -3.74
CA TYR A 528 25.23 12.18 -2.95
C TYR A 528 26.27 13.05 -3.61
N ARG A 529 25.96 14.35 -3.72
CA ARG A 529 26.83 15.34 -4.34
C ARG A 529 27.94 15.78 -3.39
N LEU A 530 29.13 15.21 -3.54
CA LEU A 530 30.27 15.60 -2.73
C LEU A 530 30.86 16.96 -3.18
N PRO A 531 31.28 17.84 -2.26
CA PRO A 531 31.93 19.11 -2.58
C PRO A 531 33.25 18.90 -3.35
N LYS A 532 33.40 19.53 -4.52
CA LYS A 532 34.55 19.34 -5.43
C LYS A 532 35.95 19.64 -4.84
N ARG A 533 36.02 20.43 -3.77
CA ARG A 533 37.29 20.89 -3.16
C ARG A 533 37.60 20.16 -1.85
N ARG A 534 36.87 19.11 -1.51
CA ARG A 534 37.05 18.33 -0.29
C ARG A 534 37.30 16.87 -0.60
N THR A 535 38.14 16.25 0.20
CA THR A 535 38.36 14.81 0.10
C THR A 535 37.16 14.05 0.71
N PRO A 536 36.89 12.81 0.29
CA PRO A 536 35.86 11.99 0.91
C PRO A 536 36.01 11.88 2.43
N GLU A 537 37.23 11.79 2.94
CA GLU A 537 37.53 11.73 4.38
C GLU A 537 37.15 13.03 5.12
N GLU A 538 37.41 14.19 4.54
CA GLU A 538 36.98 15.47 5.12
C GLU A 538 35.45 15.58 5.17
N VAL A 539 34.77 15.16 4.08
CA VAL A 539 33.31 15.16 4.01
C VAL A 539 32.73 14.19 5.05
N ARG A 540 33.30 12.99 5.17
CA ARG A 540 32.88 12.02 6.17
C ARG A 540 32.97 12.59 7.58
N LYS A 541 34.09 13.21 7.94
CA LYS A 541 34.33 13.83 9.25
C LYS A 541 33.36 14.98 9.52
N ASP A 542 33.03 15.79 8.54
CA ASP A 542 32.06 16.88 8.69
C ASP A 542 30.66 16.33 8.94
N LEU A 543 30.25 15.28 8.21
CA LEU A 543 28.97 14.61 8.40
C LEU A 543 28.89 13.93 9.78
N GLU A 544 29.98 13.33 10.26
CA GLU A 544 30.05 12.80 11.64
C GLU A 544 29.88 13.93 12.68
N GLY A 545 30.52 15.07 12.47
CA GLY A 545 30.37 16.26 13.32
C GLY A 545 28.94 16.80 13.32
N LEU A 546 28.33 16.89 12.14
CA LEU A 546 26.94 17.31 11.98
C LEU A 546 25.97 16.29 12.62
N SER A 547 26.19 14.98 12.42
CA SER A 547 25.44 13.92 13.07
C SER A 547 25.45 14.05 14.59
N ALA A 548 26.64 14.25 15.19
CA ALA A 548 26.77 14.44 16.62
C ALA A 548 26.08 15.72 17.12
N LYS A 549 26.07 16.79 16.32
CA LYS A 549 25.35 18.04 16.62
C LYS A 549 23.84 17.80 16.62
N MET A 550 23.30 17.25 15.55
CA MET A 550 21.86 16.98 15.39
C MET A 550 21.35 16.01 16.47
N ALA A 551 22.13 15.00 16.80
CA ALA A 551 21.79 14.06 17.88
C ALA A 551 21.65 14.75 19.26
N ARG A 552 22.40 15.82 19.53
CA ARG A 552 22.27 16.60 20.77
C ARG A 552 21.10 17.59 20.74
N GLU A 553 20.77 18.14 19.57
CA GLU A 553 19.71 19.15 19.42
C GLU A 553 18.31 18.56 19.42
N LEU A 554 18.13 17.38 18.84
CA LEU A 554 16.84 16.68 18.83
C LEU A 554 16.65 15.90 20.14
N SER A 555 15.42 15.89 20.65
CA SER A 555 15.12 15.20 21.90
C SER A 555 13.69 14.65 21.91
N ILE A 556 13.48 13.60 22.71
CA ILE A 556 12.18 13.06 23.07
C ILE A 556 11.94 13.25 24.56
N ALA A 557 10.67 13.17 24.96
CA ALA A 557 10.30 13.15 26.37
C ALA A 557 9.37 11.96 26.63
N TYR A 558 9.55 11.28 27.78
CA TYR A 558 8.65 10.25 28.26
C TYR A 558 8.31 10.45 29.73
N VAL A 559 7.18 9.91 30.17
CA VAL A 559 6.74 9.99 31.56
C VAL A 559 7.27 8.77 32.31
N ARG A 560 8.02 8.98 33.38
CA ARG A 560 8.57 7.96 34.27
C ARG A 560 7.48 7.26 35.10
N SER A 561 7.82 6.14 35.72
CA SER A 561 6.90 5.40 36.60
C SER A 561 6.37 6.24 37.75
N ASP A 562 7.13 7.23 38.23
CA ASP A 562 6.75 8.16 39.28
C ASP A 562 5.96 9.40 38.80
N GLY A 563 5.65 9.46 37.51
CA GLY A 563 4.87 10.54 36.88
C GLY A 563 5.70 11.76 36.44
N ARG A 564 7.00 11.81 36.72
CA ARG A 564 7.86 12.91 36.27
C ARG A 564 8.27 12.72 34.80
N GLU A 565 8.39 13.85 34.09
CA GLU A 565 8.93 13.84 32.73
C GLU A 565 10.44 13.57 32.74
N GLN A 566 10.87 12.72 31.82
CA GLN A 566 12.28 12.48 31.50
C GLN A 566 12.51 12.86 30.05
N ARG A 567 13.51 13.71 29.80
CA ARG A 567 13.94 14.10 28.47
C ARG A 567 15.24 13.38 28.11
N LEU A 568 15.32 12.87 26.91
CA LEU A 568 16.51 12.26 26.33
C LEU A 568 16.82 12.96 25.00
N SER A 569 18.09 13.37 24.82
CA SER A 569 18.56 13.73 23.48
C SER A 569 18.62 12.48 22.59
N LEU A 570 18.63 12.65 21.27
CA LEU A 570 18.89 11.52 20.38
C LEU A 570 20.31 10.96 20.59
N ALA A 571 21.26 11.76 21.05
CA ALA A 571 22.58 11.27 21.44
C ALA A 571 22.48 10.24 22.59
N ASP A 572 21.70 10.56 23.64
CA ASP A 572 21.45 9.61 24.75
C ASP A 572 20.79 8.32 24.23
N VAL A 573 19.82 8.45 23.32
CA VAL A 573 19.11 7.31 22.74
C VAL A 573 20.07 6.44 21.91
N LEU A 574 20.91 7.03 21.06
CA LEU A 574 21.89 6.32 20.24
C LEU A 574 22.96 5.63 21.10
N GLU A 575 23.39 6.27 22.18
CA GLU A 575 24.32 5.67 23.17
C GLU A 575 23.70 4.45 23.86
N ARG A 576 22.39 4.49 24.13
CA ARG A 576 21.63 3.38 24.75
C ARG A 576 21.17 2.31 23.74
N ARG A 577 21.61 2.34 22.49
CA ARG A 577 21.15 1.43 21.42
C ARG A 577 21.09 -0.04 21.87
N ASP A 578 22.12 -0.53 22.55
CA ASP A 578 22.19 -1.93 23.00
C ASP A 578 21.13 -2.30 24.05
N ALA A 579 20.58 -1.33 24.77
CA ALA A 579 19.51 -1.57 25.74
C ALA A 579 18.15 -1.82 25.06
N PHE A 580 17.92 -1.26 23.87
CA PHE A 580 16.70 -1.52 23.09
C PHE A 580 16.60 -2.96 22.58
N GLU A 581 17.72 -3.72 22.55
CA GLU A 581 17.70 -5.15 22.21
C GLU A 581 16.89 -6.00 23.21
N ILE A 582 16.62 -5.45 24.41
CA ILE A 582 15.85 -6.09 25.49
C ILE A 582 14.84 -5.12 26.14
N GLY A 583 14.52 -3.99 25.50
CA GLY A 583 13.63 -2.94 26.02
C GLY A 583 12.15 -3.12 25.73
N TYR A 584 11.74 -4.21 25.09
CA TYR A 584 10.42 -4.38 24.48
C TYR A 584 9.33 -4.97 25.40
N ASN A 585 9.68 -5.42 26.62
CA ASN A 585 8.73 -6.14 27.50
C ASN A 585 7.89 -5.15 28.34
N PRO A 586 6.55 -5.18 28.28
CA PRO A 586 5.68 -4.28 29.05
C PRO A 586 5.72 -4.54 30.55
N ASN A 587 6.21 -5.72 30.99
CA ASN A 587 6.36 -6.04 32.42
C ASN A 587 7.55 -5.34 33.08
N ASP A 588 8.47 -4.76 32.29
CA ASP A 588 9.50 -3.85 32.80
C ASP A 588 8.93 -2.44 32.94
N SER A 589 9.43 -1.68 33.92
CA SER A 589 9.04 -0.27 34.03
C SER A 589 9.57 0.55 32.86
N VAL A 590 8.90 1.67 32.59
CA VAL A 590 9.18 2.52 31.44
C VAL A 590 10.66 2.94 31.35
N GLU A 591 11.31 3.25 32.46
CA GLU A 591 12.73 3.65 32.52
C GLU A 591 13.64 2.54 32.00
N ILE A 592 13.34 1.28 32.35
CA ILE A 592 14.11 0.12 31.87
C ILE A 592 13.92 -0.05 30.36
N ARG A 593 12.68 0.10 29.90
CA ARG A 593 12.36 0.03 28.46
C ARG A 593 13.07 1.12 27.65
N TRP A 594 13.39 2.28 28.29
CA TRP A 594 14.20 3.35 27.70
C TRP A 594 15.71 3.20 27.97
N GLY A 595 16.13 2.07 28.54
CA GLY A 595 17.54 1.78 28.75
C GLY A 595 18.21 2.66 29.78
N ALA A 596 17.48 3.11 30.81
CA ALA A 596 18.05 3.92 31.88
C ALA A 596 19.28 3.24 32.49
N PRO A 597 20.44 3.93 32.64
CA PRO A 597 21.66 3.35 33.15
C PRO A 597 21.50 2.81 34.58
N PRO A 598 22.10 1.67 34.91
CA PRO A 598 22.10 1.17 36.28
C PRO A 598 22.62 2.22 37.28
N GLY A 599 21.87 2.40 38.37
CA GLY A 599 22.24 3.37 39.42
C GLY A 599 21.96 4.84 39.10
N SER A 600 21.42 5.15 37.91
CA SER A 600 21.04 6.51 37.57
C SER A 600 19.82 6.99 38.35
N THR A 601 19.68 8.31 38.50
CA THR A 601 18.48 8.95 39.08
C THR A 601 17.23 8.68 38.23
N GLU A 602 17.39 8.46 36.92
CA GLU A 602 16.34 8.07 36.02
C GLU A 602 15.71 6.73 36.40
N LEU A 603 16.55 5.74 36.77
CA LEU A 603 16.12 4.40 37.15
C LEU A 603 15.54 4.31 38.55
N SER A 604 15.70 5.34 39.39
CA SER A 604 15.32 5.32 40.80
C SER A 604 13.83 5.04 41.06
N SER A 605 12.95 5.36 40.11
CA SER A 605 11.51 5.08 40.13
C SER A 605 11.12 3.76 39.43
N GLY A 606 11.99 3.21 38.62
CA GLY A 606 11.75 2.01 37.83
C GLY A 606 11.85 0.71 38.62
N ARG A 607 10.84 0.34 39.41
CA ARG A 607 10.86 -0.83 40.30
C ARG A 607 10.30 -2.11 39.68
N ARG A 608 9.39 -1.99 38.75
CA ARG A 608 8.76 -3.16 38.10
C ARG A 608 9.76 -3.84 37.16
N ARG A 609 9.84 -5.17 37.25
CA ARG A 609 10.70 -6.02 36.42
C ARG A 609 9.87 -7.13 35.80
N ALA A 610 10.20 -7.46 34.55
CA ALA A 610 9.68 -8.66 33.92
C ALA A 610 10.05 -9.90 34.75
N PRO A 611 9.17 -10.93 34.79
CA PRO A 611 9.47 -12.22 35.43
C PRO A 611 10.83 -12.77 34.96
N ALA A 612 11.57 -13.44 35.87
CA ALA A 612 12.90 -13.97 35.58
C ALA A 612 12.92 -14.85 34.32
N SER A 613 11.92 -15.71 34.13
CA SER A 613 11.77 -16.56 32.94
C SER A 613 11.60 -15.77 31.64
N GLN A 614 10.89 -14.63 31.68
CA GLN A 614 10.78 -13.73 30.52
C GLN A 614 12.09 -13.02 30.25
N SER A 615 12.76 -12.51 31.30
CA SER A 615 14.06 -11.86 31.18
C SER A 615 15.16 -12.79 30.63
N GLU A 616 15.14 -14.08 30.99
CA GLU A 616 16.04 -15.10 30.41
C GLU A 616 15.76 -15.31 28.93
N ARG A 617 14.47 -15.40 28.56
CA ARG A 617 14.06 -15.54 27.15
C ARG A 617 14.45 -14.32 26.33
N MET A 618 14.28 -13.10 26.86
CA MET A 618 14.74 -11.87 26.21
C MET A 618 16.26 -11.88 25.96
N ARG A 619 17.05 -12.33 26.93
CA ARG A 619 18.50 -12.51 26.74
C ARG A 619 18.83 -13.55 25.66
N ALA A 620 18.10 -14.64 25.61
CA ALA A 620 18.27 -15.67 24.56
C ALA A 620 17.90 -15.14 23.16
N LEU A 621 16.96 -14.21 23.07
CA LEU A 621 16.56 -13.57 21.80
C LEU A 621 17.47 -12.40 21.38
N ARG A 622 18.26 -11.86 22.30
CA ARG A 622 19.13 -10.70 22.03
C ARG A 622 20.02 -10.85 20.79
N PRO A 623 20.60 -12.01 20.45
CA PRO A 623 21.40 -12.17 19.23
C PRO A 623 20.64 -11.86 17.93
N TRP A 624 19.33 -12.07 17.89
CA TRP A 624 18.49 -11.70 16.72
C TRP A 624 18.41 -10.19 16.56
N PHE A 625 18.17 -9.46 17.65
CA PHE A 625 18.19 -8.00 17.63
C PHE A 625 19.56 -7.45 17.20
N ARG A 626 20.67 -8.00 17.72
CA ARG A 626 22.04 -7.61 17.32
C ARG A 626 22.32 -7.79 15.83
N LYS A 627 21.78 -8.85 15.24
CA LYS A 627 21.93 -9.13 13.81
C LYS A 627 20.91 -8.38 12.93
N ARG A 628 19.96 -7.65 13.54
CA ARG A 628 18.84 -7.00 12.86
C ARG A 628 18.01 -7.99 12.04
N LEU A 629 17.81 -9.19 12.58
CA LEU A 629 17.07 -10.29 11.98
C LEU A 629 15.95 -10.73 12.91
N HIS A 630 14.80 -11.09 12.34
CA HIS A 630 13.76 -11.77 13.09
C HIS A 630 14.07 -13.27 13.15
N PRO A 631 13.74 -13.94 14.28
CA PRO A 631 13.82 -15.38 14.31
C PRO A 631 12.84 -15.99 13.31
N PRO A 632 13.21 -17.09 12.67
CA PRO A 632 12.33 -17.79 11.74
C PRO A 632 11.09 -18.36 12.46
N THR A 633 9.97 -18.41 11.74
CA THR A 633 8.67 -18.92 12.23
C THR A 633 8.64 -20.44 12.35
#